data_ed1f3e5509de479cfb2c6d23bb0d562d
#
_entry.id   ed1f3e5509de479cfb2c6d23bb0d562d
#
_cell.length_a   1.000
_cell.length_b   1.000
_cell.length_c   1.000
_cell.angle_alpha   90.00
_cell.angle_beta   90.00
_cell.angle_gamma   90.00
#
_symmetry.space_group_name_H-M   'P 1'
#
loop_
_entity.id
_entity.type
_entity.pdbx_description
1 polymer ?
#
loop_
_entity_poly.entity_id
_entity_poly.type
_entity_poly.pdbx_seq_one_letter_code
_entity_poly.pdbx_strand_id
1 'polypeptide(L)'
;MKPNLFIFFVSVCVIIFVHYLEYIGFTPCQLCFYQRWPWYLIIILSFVSIFYNNIIYPYNKFIIFLLFVGSAAYAGWHAGIEWAFWQGPSTCATGTDKIESHDDLLENIQSIQSFVPCNEASFRFLGLSLAGYNFISSLIMSIY
;
A
#
# COMPACT_ATOMS: atom_id res chain seq x y z
N MET A 1 -21.27 2.45 16.85
CA MET A 1 -20.75 3.42 15.83
C MET A 1 -21.29 3.01 14.47
N LYS A 2 -21.64 3.97 13.59
CA LYS A 2 -22.03 3.62 12.21
C LYS A 2 -20.81 2.97 11.53
N PRO A 3 -20.95 1.82 10.83
CA PRO A 3 -19.79 1.10 10.26
C PRO A 3 -18.94 1.97 9.35
N ASN A 4 -19.56 2.83 8.55
CA ASN A 4 -18.83 3.73 7.63
C ASN A 4 -17.94 4.75 8.37
N LEU A 5 -18.33 5.19 9.57
CA LEU A 5 -17.54 6.10 10.39
C LEU A 5 -16.29 5.40 10.93
N PHE A 6 -16.43 4.15 11.35
CA PHE A 6 -15.30 3.33 11.80
C PHE A 6 -14.29 3.06 10.68
N ILE A 7 -14.79 2.62 9.50
CA ILE A 7 -13.96 2.40 8.31
C ILE A 7 -13.21 3.69 7.93
N PHE A 8 -13.89 4.83 7.94
CA PHE A 8 -13.28 6.13 7.64
C PHE A 8 -12.10 6.43 8.58
N PHE A 9 -12.32 6.38 9.90
CA PHE A 9 -11.28 6.69 10.88
C PHE A 9 -10.10 5.74 10.80
N VAL A 10 -10.34 4.42 10.69
CA VAL A 10 -9.27 3.43 10.54
C VAL A 10 -8.44 3.71 9.29
N SER A 11 -9.09 3.96 8.16
CA SER A 11 -8.40 4.23 6.90
C SER A 11 -7.57 5.52 6.96
N VAL A 12 -8.09 6.58 7.58
CA VAL A 12 -7.36 7.83 7.80
C VAL A 12 -6.13 7.59 8.70
N CYS A 13 -6.29 6.85 9.80
CA CYS A 13 -5.16 6.50 10.69
C CYS A 13 -4.07 5.72 9.97
N VAL A 14 -4.45 4.73 9.14
CA VAL A 14 -3.48 3.95 8.34
C VAL A 14 -2.72 4.86 7.38
N ILE A 15 -3.39 5.74 6.66
CA ILE A 15 -2.73 6.66 5.71
C ILE A 15 -1.82 7.65 6.44
N ILE A 16 -2.26 8.23 7.56
CA ILE A 16 -1.42 9.12 8.37
C ILE A 16 -0.18 8.38 8.87
N PHE A 17 -0.33 7.15 9.35
CA PHE A 17 0.77 6.35 9.86
C PHE A 17 1.82 6.04 8.77
N VAL A 18 1.42 5.64 7.56
CA VAL A 18 2.39 5.34 6.50
C VAL A 18 3.09 6.60 5.99
N HIS A 19 2.42 7.76 5.95
CA HIS A 19 3.06 9.03 5.63
C HIS A 19 4.01 9.50 6.74
N TYR A 20 3.67 9.24 8.00
CA TYR A 20 4.58 9.53 9.11
C TYR A 20 5.86 8.70 9.01
N LEU A 21 5.77 7.39 8.69
CA LEU A 21 6.94 6.54 8.46
C LEU A 21 7.82 7.09 7.33
N GLU A 22 7.21 7.55 6.25
CA GLU A 22 7.92 8.17 5.12
C GLU A 22 8.63 9.47 5.55
N TYR A 23 7.95 10.30 6.34
CA TYR A 23 8.52 11.54 6.87
C TYR A 23 9.75 11.31 7.76
N ILE A 24 9.78 10.23 8.56
CA ILE A 24 10.94 9.88 9.40
C ILE A 24 12.04 9.11 8.64
N GLY A 25 11.91 8.92 7.31
CA GLY A 25 12.97 8.42 6.44
C GLY A 25 12.80 6.99 5.92
N PHE A 26 11.67 6.32 6.20
CA PHE A 26 11.36 5.02 5.60
C PHE A 26 10.77 5.19 4.19
N THR A 27 11.64 5.15 3.17
CA THR A 27 11.21 5.29 1.78
C THR A 27 10.38 4.09 1.34
N PRO A 28 9.17 4.30 0.79
CA PRO A 28 8.34 3.21 0.29
C PRO A 28 8.90 2.66 -1.01
N CYS A 29 8.84 1.34 -1.18
CA CYS A 29 9.07 0.72 -2.48
C CYS A 29 7.91 1.05 -3.45
N GLN A 30 8.08 0.80 -4.75
CA GLN A 30 7.07 1.10 -5.76
C GLN A 30 5.74 0.38 -5.49
N LEU A 31 5.78 -0.90 -5.12
CA LEU A 31 4.57 -1.67 -4.78
C LEU A 31 3.89 -1.15 -3.51
N CYS A 32 4.67 -0.71 -2.50
CA CYS A 32 4.14 -0.08 -1.29
C CYS A 32 3.36 1.20 -1.60
N PHE A 33 3.84 1.98 -2.58
CA PHE A 33 3.16 3.20 -3.02
C PHE A 33 1.80 2.87 -3.64
N TYR A 34 1.73 1.86 -4.53
CA TYR A 34 0.47 1.45 -5.15
C TYR A 34 -0.54 0.89 -4.14
N GLN A 35 -0.11 0.27 -3.07
CA GLN A 35 -0.99 -0.23 -2.00
C GLN A 35 -1.75 0.87 -1.24
N ARG A 36 -1.36 2.13 -1.35
CA ARG A 36 -2.06 3.26 -0.71
C ARG A 36 -3.33 3.67 -1.46
N TRP A 37 -3.40 3.44 -2.78
CA TRP A 37 -4.52 3.88 -3.61
C TRP A 37 -5.89 3.34 -3.17
N PRO A 38 -6.06 2.06 -2.88
CA PRO A 38 -7.32 1.55 -2.35
C PRO A 38 -7.77 2.27 -1.08
N TRP A 39 -6.84 2.58 -0.17
CA TRP A 39 -7.14 3.25 1.08
C TRP A 39 -7.62 4.69 0.87
N TYR A 40 -7.06 5.43 -0.08
CA TYR A 40 -7.56 6.77 -0.43
C TYR A 40 -8.98 6.71 -0.99
N LEU A 41 -9.27 5.75 -1.87
CA LEU A 41 -10.61 5.55 -2.41
C LEU A 41 -11.61 5.17 -1.30
N ILE A 42 -11.22 4.30 -0.38
CA ILE A 42 -12.04 3.90 0.77
C ILE A 42 -12.35 5.10 1.67
N ILE A 43 -11.38 5.98 1.92
CA ILE A 43 -11.59 7.22 2.70
C ILE A 43 -12.67 8.09 2.03
N ILE A 44 -12.56 8.33 0.72
CA ILE A 44 -13.52 9.15 -0.03
C ILE A 44 -14.91 8.51 0.01
N LEU A 45 -15.01 7.21 -0.30
CA LEU A 45 -16.28 6.50 -0.32
C LEU A 45 -16.94 6.42 1.05
N SER A 46 -16.15 6.19 2.10
CA SER A 46 -16.66 6.15 3.48
C SER A 46 -17.14 7.53 3.92
N PHE A 47 -16.41 8.59 3.57
CA PHE A 47 -16.80 9.97 3.86
C PHE A 47 -18.12 10.33 3.17
N VAL A 48 -18.26 10.05 1.88
CA VAL A 48 -19.50 10.28 1.14
C VAL A 48 -20.68 9.51 1.77
N SER A 49 -20.45 8.26 2.19
CA SER A 49 -21.49 7.44 2.84
C SER A 49 -21.98 7.99 4.18
N ILE A 50 -21.18 8.79 4.88
CA ILE A 50 -21.61 9.42 6.13
C ILE A 50 -22.72 10.43 5.86
N PHE A 51 -22.65 11.16 4.75
CA PHE A 51 -23.61 12.22 4.41
C PHE A 51 -24.78 11.74 3.55
N TYR A 52 -24.57 10.78 2.65
CA TYR A 52 -25.57 10.33 1.66
C TYR A 52 -26.05 8.89 1.91
N ASN A 53 -26.50 8.61 3.11
CA ASN A 53 -26.74 7.26 3.64
C ASN A 53 -27.83 6.44 2.90
N ASN A 54 -28.84 7.07 2.24
CA ASN A 54 -30.05 6.34 1.83
C ASN A 54 -30.03 5.78 0.40
N ILE A 55 -29.33 6.38 -0.54
CA ILE A 55 -29.41 6.00 -1.97
C ILE A 55 -28.18 5.20 -2.40
N ILE A 56 -27.00 5.52 -1.87
CA ILE A 56 -25.71 4.99 -2.31
C ILE A 56 -25.27 3.79 -1.43
N TYR A 57 -25.90 3.60 -0.28
CA TYR A 57 -25.46 2.68 0.78
C TYR A 57 -25.18 1.22 0.34
N PRO A 58 -26.08 0.50 -0.38
CA PRO A 58 -25.84 -0.91 -0.70
C PRO A 58 -24.68 -1.07 -1.69
N TYR A 59 -24.62 -0.21 -2.71
CA TYR A 59 -23.55 -0.27 -3.72
C TYR A 59 -22.20 0.13 -3.15
N ASN A 60 -22.19 1.13 -2.28
CA ASN A 60 -20.96 1.63 -1.68
C ASN A 60 -20.31 0.62 -0.73
N LYS A 61 -21.11 -0.12 0.05
CA LYS A 61 -20.60 -1.23 0.86
C LYS A 61 -19.92 -2.30 0.01
N PHE A 62 -20.56 -2.68 -1.09
CA PHE A 62 -20.01 -3.68 -2.00
C PHE A 62 -18.71 -3.21 -2.64
N ILE A 63 -18.64 -1.94 -3.05
CA ILE A 63 -17.41 -1.36 -3.62
C ILE A 63 -16.29 -1.32 -2.57
N ILE A 64 -16.58 -0.87 -1.35
CA ILE A 64 -15.59 -0.85 -0.25
C ILE A 64 -15.10 -2.26 0.07
N PHE A 65 -15.99 -3.25 0.12
CA PHE A 65 -15.63 -4.66 0.27
C PHE A 65 -14.66 -5.12 -0.84
N LEU A 66 -14.98 -4.85 -2.11
CA LEU A 66 -14.12 -5.21 -3.23
C LEU A 66 -12.75 -4.51 -3.17
N LEU A 67 -12.71 -3.25 -2.73
CA LEU A 67 -11.45 -2.52 -2.56
C LEU A 67 -10.59 -3.14 -1.46
N PHE A 68 -11.18 -3.56 -0.33
CA PHE A 68 -10.43 -4.24 0.72
C PHE A 68 -9.94 -5.62 0.28
N VAL A 69 -10.76 -6.41 -0.41
CA VAL A 69 -10.35 -7.71 -0.96
C VAL A 69 -9.23 -7.55 -1.98
N GLY A 70 -9.35 -6.58 -2.90
CA GLY A 70 -8.30 -6.26 -3.87
C GLY A 70 -7.01 -5.78 -3.21
N SER A 71 -7.12 -4.91 -2.19
CA SER A 71 -5.99 -4.45 -1.39
C SER A 71 -5.31 -5.61 -0.66
N ALA A 72 -6.08 -6.51 -0.04
CA ALA A 72 -5.55 -7.70 0.62
C ALA A 72 -4.83 -8.62 -0.37
N ALA A 73 -5.44 -8.93 -1.52
CA ALA A 73 -4.81 -9.77 -2.54
C ALA A 73 -3.49 -9.19 -3.04
N TYR A 74 -3.47 -7.90 -3.34
CA TYR A 74 -2.26 -7.20 -3.81
C TYR A 74 -1.18 -7.14 -2.70
N ALA A 75 -1.57 -6.85 -1.46
CA ALA A 75 -0.66 -6.79 -0.33
C ALA A 75 -0.10 -8.19 0.03
N GLY A 76 -0.91 -9.23 -0.05
CA GLY A 76 -0.46 -10.62 0.14
C GLY A 76 0.51 -11.08 -0.94
N TRP A 77 0.26 -10.69 -2.19
CA TRP A 77 1.21 -10.93 -3.28
C TRP A 77 2.55 -10.22 -3.03
N HIS A 78 2.53 -8.96 -2.63
CA HIS A 78 3.74 -8.20 -2.30
C HIS A 78 4.48 -8.79 -1.09
N ALA A 79 3.78 -9.15 -0.01
CA ALA A 79 4.39 -9.81 1.13
C ALA A 79 5.05 -11.14 0.75
N GLY A 80 4.49 -11.88 -0.19
CA GLY A 80 5.11 -13.10 -0.73
C GLY A 80 6.39 -12.84 -1.52
N ILE A 81 6.52 -11.68 -2.19
CA ILE A 81 7.78 -11.24 -2.82
C ILE A 81 8.84 -10.97 -1.74
N GLU A 82 8.48 -10.25 -0.66
CA GLU A 82 9.39 -9.96 0.47
C GLU A 82 9.84 -11.23 1.23
N TRP A 83 9.04 -12.29 1.20
CA TRP A 83 9.38 -13.60 1.77
C TRP A 83 10.01 -14.57 0.77
N ALA A 84 10.30 -14.08 -0.46
CA ALA A 84 10.92 -14.85 -1.54
C ALA A 84 10.13 -16.11 -1.97
N PHE A 85 8.79 -16.12 -1.79
CA PHE A 85 7.93 -17.19 -2.32
C PHE A 85 7.83 -17.13 -3.84
N TRP A 86 7.94 -15.93 -4.42
CA TRP A 86 7.99 -15.68 -5.86
C TRP A 86 8.78 -14.42 -6.18
N GLN A 87 9.19 -14.33 -7.45
CA GLN A 87 9.93 -13.15 -7.92
C GLN A 87 8.98 -11.96 -8.13
N GLY A 88 9.44 -10.77 -7.76
CA GLY A 88 8.76 -9.52 -8.05
C GLY A 88 8.88 -9.14 -9.53
N PRO A 89 8.09 -8.15 -9.99
CA PRO A 89 8.20 -7.62 -11.33
C PRO A 89 9.58 -7.05 -11.58
N SER A 90 10.06 -7.10 -12.83
CA SER A 90 11.40 -6.60 -13.22
C SER A 90 11.62 -5.14 -12.86
N THR A 91 10.56 -4.32 -12.87
CA THR A 91 10.59 -2.90 -12.45
C THR A 91 10.95 -2.71 -10.98
N CYS A 92 10.75 -3.72 -10.13
CA CYS A 92 11.13 -3.72 -8.72
C CYS A 92 12.56 -4.21 -8.47
N ALA A 93 13.16 -4.87 -9.44
CA ALA A 93 14.50 -5.47 -9.33
C ALA A 93 15.60 -4.58 -9.93
N THR A 94 15.24 -3.61 -10.74
CA THR A 94 16.18 -2.82 -11.51
C THR A 94 16.17 -1.35 -11.10
N GLY A 95 17.06 -1.01 -10.19
CA GLY A 95 17.75 0.27 -10.29
C GLY A 95 18.82 0.26 -11.41
N THR A 96 18.78 -0.72 -12.31
CA THR A 96 19.68 -0.86 -13.46
C THR A 96 18.86 -0.81 -14.75
N ASP A 97 18.30 0.35 -15.07
CA ASP A 97 18.07 0.69 -16.47
C ASP A 97 19.44 0.72 -17.15
N LYS A 98 19.49 0.16 -18.36
CA LYS A 98 20.71 -0.05 -19.14
C LYS A 98 21.64 1.15 -19.06
N ILE A 99 22.78 0.95 -18.39
CA ILE A 99 23.87 1.89 -18.31
C ILE A 99 24.55 1.88 -19.68
N GLU A 100 24.30 2.87 -20.53
CA GLU A 100 24.92 3.00 -21.83
C GLU A 100 26.05 4.05 -21.86
N SER A 101 26.20 4.87 -20.82
CA SER A 101 27.28 5.85 -20.74
C SER A 101 27.81 6.10 -19.32
N HIS A 102 29.05 6.64 -19.22
CA HIS A 102 29.69 6.98 -17.93
C HIS A 102 28.98 8.12 -17.18
N ASP A 103 28.31 9.04 -17.89
CA ASP A 103 27.58 10.15 -17.28
C ASP A 103 26.26 9.66 -16.68
N ASP A 104 25.59 8.68 -17.32
CA ASP A 104 24.41 8.00 -16.79
C ASP A 104 24.71 7.21 -15.52
N LEU A 105 25.96 6.74 -15.34
CA LEU A 105 26.41 6.04 -14.12
C LEU A 105 26.34 6.92 -12.87
N LEU A 106 26.76 8.18 -12.96
CA LEU A 106 26.79 9.10 -11.81
C LEU A 106 25.39 9.53 -11.39
N GLU A 107 24.51 9.78 -12.37
CA GLU A 107 23.11 10.13 -12.12
C GLU A 107 22.33 8.93 -11.60
N ASN A 108 22.59 7.73 -12.12
CA ASN A 108 22.01 6.48 -11.62
C ASN A 108 22.49 6.13 -10.20
N ILE A 109 23.77 6.34 -9.86
CA ILE A 109 24.26 6.09 -8.49
C ILE A 109 23.59 7.00 -7.48
N GLN A 110 23.27 8.24 -7.83
CA GLN A 110 22.51 9.15 -6.96
C GLN A 110 21.04 8.78 -6.86
N SER A 111 20.43 8.23 -7.91
CA SER A 111 19.06 7.75 -7.90
C SER A 111 18.91 6.37 -7.21
N ILE A 112 19.91 5.51 -7.31
CA ILE A 112 19.96 4.19 -6.62
C ILE A 112 19.97 4.34 -5.10
N GLN A 113 20.52 5.43 -4.56
CA GLN A 113 20.52 5.69 -3.12
C GLN A 113 19.12 5.91 -2.52
N SER A 114 18.12 6.19 -3.35
CA SER A 114 16.71 6.36 -2.92
C SER A 114 15.79 5.18 -3.32
N PHE A 115 16.30 4.17 -4.02
CA PHE A 115 15.50 3.05 -4.51
C PHE A 115 15.51 1.90 -3.52
N VAL A 116 14.33 1.58 -2.97
CA VAL A 116 14.13 0.39 -2.14
C VAL A 116 13.59 -0.73 -3.04
N PRO A 117 14.32 -1.85 -3.20
CA PRO A 117 13.84 -2.97 -3.98
C PRO A 117 12.62 -3.61 -3.30
N CYS A 118 11.66 -4.12 -4.09
CA CYS A 118 10.40 -4.63 -3.55
C CYS A 118 10.53 -5.98 -2.80
N ASN A 119 11.67 -6.64 -2.91
CA ASN A 119 11.99 -7.86 -2.16
C ASN A 119 12.58 -7.58 -0.77
N GLU A 120 12.84 -6.30 -0.45
CA GLU A 120 13.30 -5.87 0.85
C GLU A 120 12.21 -5.00 1.52
N ALA A 121 11.81 -5.39 2.73
CA ALA A 121 10.86 -4.60 3.47
C ALA A 121 11.53 -3.34 4.03
N SER A 122 11.06 -2.16 3.62
CA SER A 122 11.54 -0.86 4.13
C SER A 122 11.38 -0.73 5.65
N PHE A 123 10.38 -1.38 6.20
CA PHE A 123 10.08 -1.38 7.64
C PHE A 123 9.51 -2.74 8.05
N ARG A 124 10.05 -3.31 9.14
CA ARG A 124 9.51 -4.53 9.78
C ARG A 124 9.25 -4.25 11.25
N PHE A 125 8.08 -4.65 11.71
CA PHE A 125 7.72 -4.61 13.12
C PHE A 125 7.17 -5.99 13.54
N LEU A 126 7.64 -6.53 14.65
CA LEU A 126 7.29 -7.89 15.13
C LEU A 126 7.44 -9.00 14.06
N GLY A 127 8.41 -8.85 13.16
CA GLY A 127 8.64 -9.83 12.09
C GLY A 127 7.78 -9.67 10.83
N LEU A 128 6.75 -8.80 10.87
CA LEU A 128 5.90 -8.50 9.73
C LEU A 128 6.33 -7.21 9.04
N SER A 129 6.29 -7.22 7.71
CA SER A 129 6.49 -6.03 6.89
C SER A 129 5.22 -5.17 6.83
N LEU A 130 5.33 -3.94 6.33
CA LEU A 130 4.17 -3.08 6.06
C LEU A 130 3.18 -3.73 5.07
N ALA A 131 3.68 -4.48 4.08
CA ALA A 131 2.83 -5.24 3.16
C ALA A 131 2.05 -6.34 3.90
N GLY A 132 2.70 -7.06 4.84
CA GLY A 132 2.04 -8.04 5.69
C GLY A 132 0.97 -7.43 6.60
N TYR A 133 1.24 -6.28 7.21
CA TYR A 133 0.23 -5.54 7.98
C TYR A 133 -0.93 -5.06 7.13
N ASN A 134 -0.65 -4.56 5.92
CA ASN A 134 -1.69 -4.16 4.98
C ASN A 134 -2.58 -5.34 4.57
N PHE A 135 -1.98 -6.51 4.31
CA PHE A 135 -2.71 -7.73 4.02
C PHE A 135 -3.70 -8.09 5.14
N ILE A 136 -3.20 -8.18 6.38
CA ILE A 136 -4.02 -8.57 7.55
C ILE A 136 -5.11 -7.52 7.82
N SER A 137 -4.76 -6.23 7.83
CA SER A 137 -5.72 -5.17 8.10
C SER A 137 -6.81 -5.08 7.04
N SER A 138 -6.46 -5.18 5.76
CA SER A 138 -7.42 -5.19 4.65
C SER A 138 -8.33 -6.42 4.71
N LEU A 139 -7.80 -7.59 5.08
CA LEU A 139 -8.59 -8.81 5.23
C LEU A 139 -9.60 -8.67 6.38
N ILE A 140 -9.17 -8.18 7.54
CA ILE A 140 -10.06 -7.94 8.69
C ILE A 140 -11.15 -6.92 8.32
N MET A 141 -10.77 -5.83 7.66
CA MET A 141 -11.71 -4.78 7.26
C MET A 141 -12.68 -5.22 6.17
N SER A 142 -12.34 -6.24 5.36
CA SER A 142 -13.26 -6.80 4.37
C SER A 142 -14.41 -7.61 5.00
N ILE A 143 -14.21 -8.16 6.20
CA ILE A 143 -15.23 -8.93 6.91
C ILE A 143 -16.18 -8.01 7.69
N TYR A 144 -15.77 -6.77 7.99
CA TYR A 144 -16.52 -5.80 8.76
C TYR A 144 -17.55 -5.01 7.92
#